data_7f59cb056c6ead9bb86d9f8a9a74ef34
#
_entry.id   7f59cb056c6ead9bb86d9f8a9a74ef34
#
_cell.length_a   1.000
_cell.length_b   1.000
_cell.length_c   1.000
_cell.angle_alpha   90.00
_cell.angle_beta   90.00
_cell.angle_gamma   90.00
#
_symmetry.space_group_name_H-M   'P 1'
#
loop_
_entity.id
_entity.type
_entity.pdbx_description
1 polymer ?
#
loop_
_entity_poly.entity_id
_entity_poly.type
_entity_poly.pdbx_seq_one_letter_code
_entity_poly.pdbx_strand_id
1 'polypeptide(L)'
;MQDPIDGSTPARPPLEGNHSKVIRHRGDLRWEGVEAEAYKATTDTWKAVSRRELVGKRGESPRFHVRYFELGPGGSSTLEKHDHEHVVVVQRGRGEVRLGSTLYRVAFGDVVYVAPGDPHQFLNPEDAIEPFGFLCIVN
;
A
#
# COMPACT_ATOMS: atom_id res chain seq x y z
N MET A 1 33.19 7.61 5.55
CA MET A 1 33.08 6.37 6.32
C MET A 1 31.75 5.70 5.99
N GLN A 2 31.77 4.40 5.70
CA GLN A 2 30.54 3.67 5.45
C GLN A 2 29.91 3.22 6.75
N ASP A 3 28.56 3.22 6.76
CA ASP A 3 27.83 2.64 7.87
C ASP A 3 27.96 1.11 7.84
N PRO A 4 27.84 0.46 8.99
CA PRO A 4 27.81 -1.01 9.02
C PRO A 4 26.66 -1.55 8.16
N ILE A 5 26.91 -2.68 7.47
CA ILE A 5 25.91 -3.28 6.61
C ILE A 5 25.23 -4.50 7.26
N ASP A 6 25.54 -4.76 8.51
CA ASP A 6 25.03 -5.93 9.24
C ASP A 6 23.77 -5.65 10.06
N GLY A 7 23.20 -4.46 9.95
CA GLY A 7 22.01 -4.11 10.72
C GLY A 7 22.29 -3.66 12.16
N SER A 8 23.56 -3.64 12.57
CA SER A 8 23.93 -3.18 13.91
C SER A 8 24.14 -1.67 13.99
N THR A 9 23.75 -0.94 12.96
CA THR A 9 23.88 0.53 12.93
C THR A 9 23.22 1.13 14.15
N PRO A 10 23.94 1.99 14.92
CA PRO A 10 23.34 2.65 16.07
C PRO A 10 22.12 3.46 15.69
N ALA A 11 21.17 3.54 16.61
CA ALA A 11 20.00 4.39 16.40
C ALA A 11 20.45 5.82 16.19
N ARG A 12 19.91 6.46 15.18
CA ARG A 12 20.16 7.87 14.91
C ARG A 12 18.99 8.71 15.39
N PRO A 13 19.23 9.94 15.80
CA PRO A 13 18.11 10.87 16.05
C PRO A 13 17.25 11.00 14.80
N PRO A 14 15.95 11.24 14.94
CA PRO A 14 15.10 11.49 13.80
C PRO A 14 15.66 12.62 12.94
N LEU A 15 15.72 12.41 11.65
CA LEU A 15 16.11 13.43 10.70
C LEU A 15 14.89 14.29 10.37
N GLU A 16 15.09 15.59 10.31
CA GLU A 16 14.06 16.51 9.89
C GLU A 16 14.17 16.76 8.39
N GLY A 17 13.01 16.97 7.76
CA GLY A 17 12.96 17.31 6.36
C GLY A 17 13.13 16.10 5.44
N ASN A 18 13.60 16.40 4.22
CA ASN A 18 13.65 15.44 3.13
C ASN A 18 15.01 14.74 3.08
N HIS A 19 15.19 13.74 3.90
CA HIS A 19 16.43 12.97 4.00
C HIS A 19 16.23 11.52 3.59
N SER A 20 17.30 10.92 3.06
CA SER A 20 17.31 9.48 2.78
C SER A 20 17.18 8.68 4.08
N LYS A 21 16.43 7.61 4.02
CA LYS A 21 16.16 6.78 5.20
C LYS A 21 15.79 5.36 4.82
N VAL A 22 15.85 4.47 5.81
CA VAL A 22 15.37 3.10 5.69
C VAL A 22 14.14 2.95 6.57
N ILE A 23 13.06 2.41 6.01
CA ILE A 23 11.85 2.09 6.73
C ILE A 23 11.88 0.58 6.97
N ARG A 24 12.12 0.19 8.24
CA ARG A 24 12.37 -1.20 8.60
C ARG A 24 11.09 -2.01 8.68
N HIS A 25 11.07 -3.12 7.95
CA HIS A 25 10.00 -4.10 8.04
C HIS A 25 10.18 -4.92 9.33
N ARG A 26 9.12 -5.08 10.09
CA ARG A 26 9.12 -5.82 11.36
C ARG A 26 8.53 -7.23 11.24
N GLY A 27 8.17 -7.63 10.05
CA GLY A 27 7.45 -8.87 9.81
C GLY A 27 5.95 -8.62 9.66
N ASP A 28 5.27 -9.54 9.00
CA ASP A 28 3.82 -9.52 8.83
C ASP A 28 3.29 -8.21 8.22
N LEU A 29 4.08 -7.62 7.32
CA LEU A 29 3.72 -6.36 6.62
C LEU A 29 3.39 -5.24 7.61
N ARG A 30 4.24 -5.13 8.62
CA ARG A 30 4.27 -4.04 9.59
C ARG A 30 5.64 -3.39 9.51
N TRP A 31 5.68 -2.07 9.60
CA TRP A 31 6.93 -1.31 9.49
C TRP A 31 7.10 -0.43 10.71
N GLU A 32 8.36 -0.28 11.13
CA GLU A 32 8.72 0.54 12.27
C GLU A 32 8.31 1.99 12.05
N GLY A 33 7.61 2.58 13.03
CA GLY A 33 7.17 3.97 12.96
C GLY A 33 5.98 4.24 12.04
N VAL A 34 5.37 3.19 11.47
CA VAL A 34 4.23 3.33 10.56
C VAL A 34 2.99 2.72 11.18
N GLU A 35 1.99 3.56 11.43
CA GLU A 35 0.73 3.14 12.01
C GLU A 35 -0.31 2.85 10.93
N ALA A 36 -1.20 1.90 11.23
CA ALA A 36 -2.35 1.67 10.37
C ALA A 36 -3.34 2.81 10.51
N GLU A 37 -3.91 3.21 9.39
CA GLU A 37 -4.92 4.25 9.34
C GLU A 37 -6.18 3.73 8.63
N ALA A 38 -7.31 4.38 8.87
CA ALA A 38 -8.50 4.12 8.08
C ALA A 38 -8.23 4.49 6.62
N TYR A 39 -8.81 3.71 5.71
CA TYR A 39 -8.64 3.93 4.28
C TYR A 39 -9.10 5.33 3.86
N LYS A 40 -10.27 5.74 4.32
CA LYS A 40 -10.85 7.07 4.07
C LYS A 40 -11.68 7.50 5.27
N ALA A 41 -11.99 8.79 5.35
CA ALA A 41 -12.85 9.34 6.41
C ALA A 41 -14.29 8.85 6.30
N THR A 42 -14.81 8.70 5.08
CA THR A 42 -16.16 8.16 4.86
C THR A 42 -16.12 6.64 4.78
N THR A 43 -17.18 5.95 5.20
CA THR A 43 -17.20 4.48 5.30
C THR A 43 -18.25 3.83 4.43
N ASP A 44 -18.94 4.57 3.57
CA ASP A 44 -20.07 4.07 2.78
C ASP A 44 -19.66 3.46 1.42
N THR A 45 -18.40 3.65 0.99
CA THR A 45 -17.93 3.22 -0.33
C THR A 45 -16.85 2.14 -0.28
N TRP A 46 -16.44 1.74 0.93
CA TRP A 46 -15.38 0.74 1.11
C TRP A 46 -15.64 -0.10 2.36
N LYS A 47 -14.98 -1.24 2.46
CA LYS A 47 -15.18 -2.18 3.56
C LYS A 47 -13.87 -2.88 3.92
N ALA A 48 -13.55 -2.95 5.20
CA ALA A 48 -12.44 -3.73 5.76
C ALA A 48 -11.08 -3.43 5.11
N VAL A 49 -10.78 -2.16 4.90
CA VAL A 49 -9.50 -1.72 4.30
C VAL A 49 -8.73 -0.89 5.31
N SER A 50 -7.46 -1.23 5.51
CA SER A 50 -6.52 -0.40 6.26
C SER A 50 -5.43 0.13 5.33
N ARG A 51 -4.81 1.24 5.74
CA ARG A 51 -3.78 1.92 4.97
C ARG A 51 -2.57 2.20 5.85
N ARG A 52 -1.39 1.99 5.31
CA ARG A 52 -0.13 2.38 5.93
C ARG A 52 0.66 3.24 4.95
N GLU A 53 0.91 4.48 5.32
CA GLU A 53 1.69 5.41 4.50
C GLU A 53 3.18 5.13 4.72
N LEU A 54 3.85 4.58 3.72
CA LEU A 54 5.27 4.25 3.83
C LEU A 54 6.17 5.42 3.44
N VAL A 55 5.90 6.06 2.32
CA VAL A 55 6.66 7.21 1.85
C VAL A 55 5.71 8.34 1.47
N GLY A 56 5.94 9.53 2.00
CA GLY A 56 5.16 10.72 1.68
C GLY A 56 4.54 11.44 2.87
N LYS A 57 4.72 10.93 4.11
CA LYS A 57 4.02 11.48 5.27
C LYS A 57 4.92 11.92 6.43
N ARG A 58 6.18 11.50 6.47
CA ARG A 58 7.04 11.77 7.63
C ARG A 58 8.26 12.60 7.26
N GLY A 59 8.01 13.77 6.70
CA GLY A 59 9.04 14.76 6.36
C GLY A 59 9.62 14.65 4.97
N GLU A 60 9.45 13.52 4.30
CA GLU A 60 9.88 13.39 2.91
C GLU A 60 8.90 14.09 1.96
N SER A 61 9.43 14.53 0.83
CA SER A 61 8.68 15.31 -0.17
C SER A 61 8.86 14.66 -1.55
N PRO A 62 8.36 13.44 -1.74
CA PRO A 62 8.59 12.72 -2.98
C PRO A 62 7.64 13.17 -4.09
N ARG A 63 8.02 12.83 -5.33
CA ARG A 63 7.12 13.00 -6.47
C ARG A 63 6.07 11.90 -6.55
N PHE A 64 6.30 10.81 -5.84
CA PHE A 64 5.37 9.69 -5.75
C PHE A 64 5.30 9.23 -4.30
N HIS A 65 4.15 8.68 -3.94
CA HIS A 65 3.89 8.15 -2.60
C HIS A 65 3.86 6.64 -2.65
N VAL A 66 4.26 5.99 -1.55
CA VAL A 66 4.18 4.54 -1.42
C VAL A 66 3.33 4.23 -0.20
N ARG A 67 2.28 3.45 -0.42
CA ARG A 67 1.33 3.04 0.61
C ARG A 67 1.15 1.54 0.58
N TYR A 68 0.89 0.97 1.73
CA TYR A 68 0.47 -0.41 1.82
C TYR A 68 -1.00 -0.47 2.23
N PHE A 69 -1.79 -1.20 1.44
CA PHE A 69 -3.20 -1.42 1.74
C PHE A 69 -3.43 -2.89 2.05
N GLU A 70 -4.32 -3.15 3.00
CA GLU A 70 -4.69 -4.51 3.36
C GLU A 70 -6.21 -4.59 3.47
N LEU A 71 -6.79 -5.55 2.74
CA LEU A 71 -8.21 -5.82 2.75
C LEU A 71 -8.46 -7.14 3.48
N GLY A 72 -9.29 -7.10 4.53
CA GLY A 72 -9.77 -8.33 5.17
C GLY A 72 -10.73 -9.09 4.26
N PRO A 73 -11.09 -10.32 4.63
CA PRO A 73 -12.07 -11.10 3.86
C PRO A 73 -13.37 -10.30 3.66
N GLY A 74 -13.88 -10.31 2.45
CA GLY A 74 -15.05 -9.51 2.07
C GLY A 74 -14.77 -8.03 1.90
N GLY A 75 -13.51 -7.61 2.06
CA GLY A 75 -13.11 -6.21 1.95
C GLY A 75 -13.15 -5.71 0.51
N SER A 76 -13.35 -4.41 0.37
CA SER A 76 -13.35 -3.77 -0.94
C SER A 76 -12.92 -2.31 -0.81
N SER A 77 -12.09 -1.86 -1.75
CA SER A 77 -11.78 -0.45 -1.88
C SER A 77 -12.93 0.27 -2.58
N THR A 78 -12.91 1.60 -2.56
CA THR A 78 -13.86 2.39 -3.33
C THR A 78 -13.64 2.16 -4.82
N LEU A 79 -14.71 2.07 -5.59
CA LEU A 79 -14.61 2.09 -7.05
C LEU A 79 -14.33 3.53 -7.46
N GLU A 80 -13.15 3.77 -8.02
CA GLU A 80 -12.64 5.11 -8.28
C GLU A 80 -12.02 5.21 -9.68
N LYS A 81 -11.90 6.44 -10.16
CA LYS A 81 -11.03 6.76 -11.30
C LYS A 81 -10.33 8.08 -10.99
N HIS A 82 -9.07 8.17 -11.40
CA HIS A 82 -8.23 9.34 -11.12
C HIS A 82 -7.49 9.77 -12.38
N ASP A 83 -7.04 11.02 -12.38
CA ASP A 83 -6.25 11.55 -13.49
C ASP A 83 -4.79 11.10 -13.45
N HIS A 84 -4.36 10.49 -12.37
CA HIS A 84 -3.00 9.99 -12.21
C HIS A 84 -2.97 8.47 -12.26
N GLU A 85 -1.80 7.93 -12.58
CA GLU A 85 -1.60 6.48 -12.68
C GLU A 85 -1.22 5.87 -11.33
N HIS A 86 -1.47 4.58 -11.20
CA HIS A 86 -1.07 3.80 -10.03
C HIS A 86 -0.31 2.56 -10.47
N VAL A 87 0.69 2.18 -9.67
CA VAL A 87 1.34 0.87 -9.80
C VAL A 87 1.09 0.13 -8.50
N VAL A 88 0.56 -1.07 -8.61
CA VAL A 88 0.23 -1.90 -7.46
C VAL A 88 1.05 -3.18 -7.54
N VAL A 89 1.68 -3.55 -6.42
CA VAL A 89 2.45 -4.79 -6.30
C VAL A 89 1.84 -5.62 -5.19
N VAL A 90 1.33 -6.80 -5.52
CA VAL A 90 0.69 -7.66 -4.52
C VAL A 90 1.75 -8.28 -3.62
N GLN A 91 1.59 -8.09 -2.31
CA GLN A 91 2.56 -8.52 -1.30
C GLN A 91 2.02 -9.59 -0.36
N ARG A 92 0.71 -9.81 -0.33
CA ARG A 92 0.11 -10.76 0.61
C ARG A 92 -1.17 -11.34 0.01
N GLY A 93 -1.28 -12.67 0.08
CA GLY A 93 -2.50 -13.36 -0.30
C GLY A 93 -2.85 -13.23 -1.77
N ARG A 94 -4.12 -13.30 -2.03
CA ARG A 94 -4.71 -13.15 -3.36
C ARG A 94 -5.98 -12.34 -3.26
N GLY A 95 -6.36 -11.72 -4.38
CA GLY A 95 -7.55 -10.92 -4.42
C GLY A 95 -8.03 -10.74 -5.84
N GLU A 96 -8.88 -9.75 -6.02
CA GLU A 96 -9.43 -9.41 -7.32
C GLU A 96 -9.26 -7.93 -7.56
N VAL A 97 -9.03 -7.56 -8.82
CA VAL A 97 -9.00 -6.16 -9.23
C VAL A 97 -9.93 -5.97 -10.41
N ARG A 98 -10.81 -4.99 -10.28
CA ARG A 98 -11.65 -4.52 -11.37
C ARG A 98 -10.92 -3.40 -12.09
N LEU A 99 -10.72 -3.58 -13.39
CA LEU A 99 -10.14 -2.58 -14.28
C LEU A 99 -11.15 -2.33 -15.40
N GLY A 100 -11.76 -1.15 -15.40
CA GLY A 100 -12.90 -0.88 -16.25
C GLY A 100 -14.05 -1.83 -15.94
N SER A 101 -14.45 -2.64 -16.91
CA SER A 101 -15.52 -3.62 -16.75
C SER A 101 -15.01 -5.06 -16.55
N THR A 102 -13.69 -5.25 -16.50
CA THR A 102 -13.10 -6.59 -16.40
C THR A 102 -12.59 -6.84 -14.99
N LEU A 103 -12.86 -8.03 -14.46
CA LEU A 103 -12.42 -8.45 -13.16
C LEU A 103 -11.27 -9.46 -13.33
N TYR A 104 -10.12 -9.16 -12.73
CA TYR A 104 -8.93 -10.01 -12.79
C TYR A 104 -8.64 -10.61 -11.42
N ARG A 105 -8.21 -11.86 -11.39
CA ARG A 105 -7.66 -12.46 -10.17
C ARG A 105 -6.17 -12.17 -10.11
N VAL A 106 -5.70 -11.77 -8.94
CA VAL A 106 -4.28 -11.47 -8.70
C VAL A 106 -3.80 -12.16 -7.44
N ALA A 107 -2.50 -12.41 -7.36
CA ALA A 107 -1.88 -13.09 -6.24
C ALA A 107 -0.49 -12.49 -5.96
N PHE A 108 0.11 -12.94 -4.88
CA PHE A 108 1.45 -12.49 -4.47
C PHE A 108 2.41 -12.41 -5.66
N GLY A 109 3.07 -11.28 -5.79
CA GLY A 109 4.05 -11.03 -6.83
C GLY A 109 3.49 -10.39 -8.09
N ASP A 110 2.18 -10.43 -8.29
CA ASP A 110 1.57 -9.79 -9.46
C ASP A 110 1.68 -8.26 -9.37
N VAL A 111 1.80 -7.64 -10.53
CA VAL A 111 1.87 -6.20 -10.65
C VAL A 111 0.69 -5.72 -11.47
N VAL A 112 0.00 -4.70 -10.97
CA VAL A 112 -1.14 -4.10 -11.66
C VAL A 112 -0.79 -2.67 -12.02
N TYR A 113 -0.93 -2.33 -13.30
CA TYR A 113 -0.83 -0.95 -13.74
C TYR A 113 -2.23 -0.41 -13.96
N VAL A 114 -2.55 0.69 -13.30
CA VAL A 114 -3.83 1.39 -13.47
C VAL A 114 -3.57 2.68 -14.23
N ALA A 115 -4.05 2.75 -15.46
CA ALA A 115 -3.86 3.92 -16.32
C ALA A 115 -4.69 5.11 -15.82
N PRO A 116 -4.27 6.35 -16.14
CA PRO A 116 -5.09 7.52 -15.83
C PRO A 116 -6.51 7.39 -16.40
N GLY A 117 -7.51 7.71 -15.59
CA GLY A 117 -8.89 7.71 -16.01
C GLY A 117 -9.58 6.35 -16.02
N ASP A 118 -8.87 5.26 -15.80
CA ASP A 118 -9.52 3.94 -15.77
C ASP A 118 -10.21 3.70 -14.43
N PRO A 119 -11.50 3.35 -14.43
CA PRO A 119 -12.18 2.92 -13.20
C PRO A 119 -11.52 1.67 -12.64
N HIS A 120 -11.30 1.65 -11.33
CA HIS A 120 -10.65 0.52 -10.68
C HIS A 120 -11.16 0.31 -9.26
N GLN A 121 -11.08 -0.93 -8.81
CA GLN A 121 -11.48 -1.32 -7.45
C GLN A 121 -10.75 -2.61 -7.07
N PHE A 122 -10.28 -2.69 -5.83
CA PHE A 122 -9.66 -3.89 -5.29
C PHE A 122 -10.63 -4.59 -4.34
N LEU A 123 -10.67 -5.93 -4.41
CA LEU A 123 -11.63 -6.73 -3.64
C LEU A 123 -10.92 -7.95 -3.07
N ASN A 124 -11.33 -8.34 -1.87
CA ASN A 124 -10.98 -9.62 -1.27
C ASN A 124 -12.26 -10.42 -1.11
N PRO A 125 -12.38 -11.62 -1.73
CA PRO A 125 -13.63 -12.41 -1.65
C PRO A 125 -14.06 -12.68 -0.21
N GLU A 126 -15.36 -12.85 0.00
CA GLU A 126 -15.89 -13.10 1.34
C GLU A 126 -15.45 -14.43 1.92
N ASP A 127 -15.19 -15.42 1.08
CA ASP A 127 -14.70 -16.73 1.49
C ASP A 127 -13.19 -16.79 1.62
N ALA A 128 -12.49 -15.67 1.46
CA ALA A 128 -11.04 -15.62 1.65
C ALA A 128 -10.69 -15.97 3.09
N ILE A 129 -9.57 -16.67 3.26
CA ILE A 129 -9.08 -17.07 4.59
C ILE A 129 -7.97 -16.18 5.10
N GLU A 130 -7.47 -15.28 4.27
CA GLU A 130 -6.39 -14.36 4.66
C GLU A 130 -6.59 -12.98 4.04
N PRO A 131 -5.92 -11.97 4.59
CA PRO A 131 -5.95 -10.64 4.00
C PRO A 131 -5.32 -10.60 2.62
N PHE A 132 -5.80 -9.66 1.80
CA PHE A 132 -5.21 -9.32 0.51
C PHE A 132 -4.45 -8.01 0.70
N GLY A 133 -3.13 -8.04 0.53
CA GLY A 133 -2.28 -6.88 0.80
C GLY A 133 -1.43 -6.50 -0.41
N PHE A 134 -1.27 -5.20 -0.64
CA PHE A 134 -0.50 -4.71 -1.77
C PHE A 134 0.11 -3.34 -1.50
N LEU A 135 1.26 -3.11 -2.13
CA LEU A 135 1.86 -1.78 -2.22
C LEU A 135 1.18 -1.01 -3.34
N CYS A 136 0.90 0.25 -3.10
CA CYS A 136 0.39 1.17 -4.11
C CYS A 136 1.37 2.33 -4.25
N ILE A 137 1.89 2.51 -5.45
CA ILE A 137 2.81 3.59 -5.79
C ILE A 137 2.02 4.56 -6.66
N VAL A 138 1.89 5.78 -6.18
CA VAL A 138 1.02 6.77 -6.80
C VAL A 138 1.71 8.13 -6.84
N ASN A 139 1.48 8.85 -7.90
CA ASN A 139 2.02 10.19 -8.07
C ASN A 139 1.15 11.22 -7.38
#